data_366c9a68ae2c48a1fe7be73a0e37a038
#
_entry.id   366c9a68ae2c48a1fe7be73a0e37a038
#
_cell.length_a   1.000
_cell.length_b   1.000
_cell.length_c   1.000
_cell.angle_alpha   90.00
_cell.angle_beta   90.00
_cell.angle_gamma   90.00
#
_symmetry.space_group_name_H-M   'P 1'
#
loop_
_entity.id
_entity.type
_entity.pdbx_description
1 polymer ?
#
loop_
_entity_poly.entity_id
_entity_poly.type
_entity_poly.pdbx_seq_one_letter_code
_entity_poly.pdbx_strand_id
1 'polypeptide(L)'
;MRTMLTILSNSFRLTMQELMVNKLRTALSLIGISFGIFCIIGVLATVNSLEKNIQDEIKGLGTNTIYIDKWDYSGGPDYPYWKFVNRPKPKYEEVAFIKQRSQFASYIAYNVNNMGNVEFKDNLLQGVTFYGITEEQNAIQPIIIEHGRYISTSEFAVGSNVVVIGFDNAEKLFIKAEIAVGKEIILNGKKAKVVGVIKKEGQNLIGWNYDQCVMMPYRFIRNIFDEKRSNAFIMAMAKEGVSSVAFKDELEGVMRSIRKLSPKTEDNFSLNDVSGFSDQVSSVFVSVNIGGWAIGALSLIVGAFGIANIMFVTVKERTAMIGLKKAIGAKRRSILLEFLLEAAIICIMGGLIGLFLVYILTIVLSALFNFPVFISAGILTLAISLCII
;
A
#
# COMPACT_ATOMS: atom_id res chain seq x y z
N MET A 1 -8.58 -30.55 38.32
CA MET A 1 -8.34 -30.64 36.87
C MET A 1 -9.22 -31.67 36.18
N ARG A 2 -9.33 -32.94 36.63
CA ARG A 2 -10.20 -33.97 36.00
C ARG A 2 -11.68 -33.55 35.89
N THR A 3 -12.25 -32.88 36.90
CA THR A 3 -13.65 -32.40 36.88
C THR A 3 -13.91 -31.27 35.88
N MET A 4 -12.97 -30.39 35.65
CA MET A 4 -13.10 -29.34 34.62
C MET A 4 -13.05 -29.89 33.18
N LEU A 5 -12.16 -30.82 32.90
CA LEU A 5 -12.05 -31.48 31.60
C LEU A 5 -13.29 -32.32 31.26
N THR A 6 -13.89 -32.99 32.26
CA THR A 6 -15.15 -33.74 32.07
C THR A 6 -16.34 -32.83 31.85
N ILE A 7 -16.39 -31.66 32.50
CA ILE A 7 -17.42 -30.62 32.24
C ILE A 7 -17.29 -30.07 30.81
N LEU A 8 -16.07 -29.71 30.39
CA LEU A 8 -15.78 -29.24 29.03
C LEU A 8 -16.18 -30.26 27.95
N SER A 9 -15.78 -31.54 28.14
CA SER A 9 -16.10 -32.61 27.18
C SER A 9 -17.61 -32.87 27.10
N ASN A 10 -18.32 -32.86 28.25
CA ASN A 10 -19.77 -33.03 28.28
C ASN A 10 -20.51 -31.81 27.67
N SER A 11 -20.06 -30.59 27.98
CA SER A 11 -20.64 -29.38 27.40
C SER A 11 -20.44 -29.36 25.87
N PHE A 12 -19.26 -29.72 25.40
CA PHE A 12 -19.00 -29.81 23.96
C PHE A 12 -19.92 -30.82 23.25
N ARG A 13 -20.07 -32.03 23.84
CA ARG A 13 -20.93 -33.07 23.29
C ARG A 13 -22.40 -32.67 23.29
N LEU A 14 -22.87 -32.02 24.35
CA LEU A 14 -24.25 -31.52 24.47
C LEU A 14 -24.50 -30.39 23.47
N THR A 15 -23.57 -29.42 23.34
CA THR A 15 -23.66 -28.34 22.35
C THR A 15 -23.74 -28.90 20.94
N MET A 16 -22.90 -29.89 20.59
CA MET A 16 -22.93 -30.54 19.27
C MET A 16 -24.25 -31.24 19.00
N GLN A 17 -24.84 -31.92 19.97
CA GLN A 17 -26.14 -32.56 19.81
C GLN A 17 -27.26 -31.53 19.59
N GLU A 18 -27.24 -30.42 20.27
CA GLU A 18 -28.25 -29.36 20.11
C GLU A 18 -28.14 -28.62 18.79
N LEU A 19 -26.90 -28.36 18.33
CA LEU A 19 -26.66 -27.81 17.00
C LEU A 19 -27.33 -28.65 15.91
N MET A 20 -27.39 -29.98 16.10
CA MET A 20 -28.02 -30.91 15.15
C MET A 20 -29.56 -31.00 15.29
N VAL A 21 -30.12 -30.74 16.48
CA VAL A 21 -31.56 -30.85 16.73
C VAL A 21 -32.30 -29.61 16.19
N ASN A 22 -31.81 -28.40 16.45
CA ASN A 22 -32.44 -27.15 16.06
C ASN A 22 -31.70 -26.42 14.94
N LYS A 23 -31.55 -27.07 13.76
CA LYS A 23 -30.69 -26.64 12.64
C LYS A 23 -30.91 -25.20 12.19
N LEU A 24 -32.18 -24.73 12.08
CA LEU A 24 -32.49 -23.38 11.59
C LEU A 24 -32.02 -22.30 12.58
N ARG A 25 -32.26 -22.51 13.90
CA ARG A 25 -31.86 -21.58 14.95
C ARG A 25 -30.35 -21.48 15.05
N THR A 26 -29.69 -22.62 15.04
CA THR A 26 -28.23 -22.74 15.05
C THR A 26 -27.59 -22.06 13.85
N ALA A 27 -28.12 -22.33 12.64
CA ALA A 27 -27.63 -21.69 11.42
C ALA A 27 -27.74 -20.17 11.47
N LEU A 28 -28.91 -19.64 11.88
CA LEU A 28 -29.11 -18.17 12.01
C LEU A 28 -28.12 -17.53 12.97
N SER A 29 -27.78 -18.21 14.06
CA SER A 29 -26.84 -17.68 15.06
C SER A 29 -25.42 -17.72 14.62
N LEU A 30 -25.00 -18.86 14.06
CA LEU A 30 -23.66 -19.00 13.49
C LEU A 30 -23.46 -17.99 12.34
N ILE A 31 -24.47 -17.76 11.50
CA ILE A 31 -24.42 -16.74 10.47
C ILE A 31 -24.27 -15.35 11.07
N GLY A 32 -25.05 -15.00 12.10
CA GLY A 32 -24.96 -13.68 12.75
C GLY A 32 -23.58 -13.41 13.33
N ILE A 33 -23.03 -14.37 14.08
CA ILE A 33 -21.68 -14.26 14.68
C ILE A 33 -20.61 -14.22 13.60
N SER A 34 -20.69 -15.17 12.65
CA SER A 34 -19.70 -15.28 11.55
C SER A 34 -19.66 -14.02 10.70
N PHE A 35 -20.83 -13.44 10.41
CA PHE A 35 -20.92 -12.21 9.63
C PHE A 35 -20.39 -11.01 10.42
N GLY A 36 -20.66 -10.94 11.74
CA GLY A 36 -20.11 -9.90 12.61
C GLY A 36 -18.57 -9.93 12.62
N ILE A 37 -17.99 -11.10 12.84
CA ILE A 37 -16.53 -11.29 12.83
C ILE A 37 -15.95 -11.07 11.44
N PHE A 38 -16.60 -11.57 10.40
CA PHE A 38 -16.22 -11.35 9.00
C PHE A 38 -16.16 -9.86 8.67
N CYS A 39 -17.17 -9.07 9.04
CA CYS A 39 -17.19 -7.63 8.76
C CYS A 39 -16.03 -6.91 9.44
N ILE A 40 -15.78 -7.15 10.72
CA ILE A 40 -14.69 -6.49 11.46
C ILE A 40 -13.33 -6.83 10.85
N ILE A 41 -13.06 -8.13 10.78
CA ILE A 41 -11.73 -8.59 10.35
C ILE A 41 -11.52 -8.27 8.87
N GLY A 42 -12.54 -8.44 8.03
CA GLY A 42 -12.48 -8.13 6.61
C GLY A 42 -12.19 -6.66 6.34
N VAL A 43 -12.89 -5.74 7.01
CA VAL A 43 -12.63 -4.30 6.88
C VAL A 43 -11.23 -3.95 7.39
N LEU A 44 -10.88 -4.35 8.62
CA LEU A 44 -9.57 -4.01 9.19
C LEU A 44 -8.41 -4.64 8.38
N ALA A 45 -8.54 -5.88 7.92
CA ALA A 45 -7.50 -6.52 7.09
C ALA A 45 -7.33 -5.79 5.76
N THR A 46 -8.42 -5.42 5.10
CA THR A 46 -8.36 -4.70 3.81
C THR A 46 -7.77 -3.30 3.97
N VAL A 47 -8.24 -2.54 4.96
CA VAL A 47 -7.77 -1.17 5.22
C VAL A 47 -6.30 -1.16 5.61
N ASN A 48 -5.87 -2.02 6.55
CA ASN A 48 -4.47 -2.08 6.98
C ASN A 48 -3.54 -2.59 5.87
N SER A 49 -4.03 -3.49 5.01
CA SER A 49 -3.24 -3.95 3.85
C SER A 49 -3.07 -2.84 2.83
N LEU A 50 -4.12 -2.07 2.56
CA LEU A 50 -4.08 -0.92 1.64
C LEU A 50 -3.14 0.17 2.19
N GLU A 51 -3.26 0.52 3.47
CA GLU A 51 -2.38 1.48 4.15
C GLU A 51 -0.91 1.06 4.02
N LYS A 52 -0.61 -0.20 4.34
CA LYS A 52 0.76 -0.70 4.27
C LYS A 52 1.30 -0.69 2.84
N ASN A 53 0.52 -1.13 1.85
CA ASN A 53 0.94 -1.09 0.45
C ASN A 53 1.25 0.33 0.00
N ILE A 54 0.36 1.29 0.29
CA ILE A 54 0.58 2.71 -0.03
C ILE A 54 1.83 3.24 0.68
N GLN A 55 2.03 2.92 1.96
CA GLN A 55 3.22 3.36 2.69
C GLN A 55 4.51 2.73 2.15
N ASP A 56 4.47 1.47 1.75
CA ASP A 56 5.64 0.80 1.16
C ASP A 56 5.96 1.40 -0.22
N GLU A 57 4.96 1.76 -1.03
CA GLU A 57 5.15 2.51 -2.27
C GLU A 57 5.73 3.91 -2.02
N ILE A 58 5.22 4.64 -1.01
CA ILE A 58 5.76 5.97 -0.63
C ILE A 58 7.23 5.84 -0.22
N LYS A 59 7.61 4.81 0.54
CA LYS A 59 9.02 4.56 0.87
C LYS A 59 9.87 4.31 -0.38
N GLY A 60 9.31 3.64 -1.39
CA GLY A 60 9.93 3.45 -2.69
C GLY A 60 10.23 4.76 -3.44
N LEU A 61 9.52 5.85 -3.13
CA LEU A 61 9.83 7.19 -3.67
C LEU A 61 11.11 7.81 -3.11
N GLY A 62 11.74 7.16 -2.14
CA GLY A 62 12.96 7.61 -1.46
C GLY A 62 12.66 8.24 -0.10
N THR A 63 13.14 7.60 0.95
CA THR A 63 13.05 8.14 2.31
C THR A 63 13.85 9.43 2.43
N ASN A 64 13.35 10.42 3.16
CA ASN A 64 13.99 11.74 3.32
C ASN A 64 14.28 12.46 1.99
N THR A 65 13.42 12.24 0.98
CA THR A 65 13.57 12.87 -0.33
C THR A 65 12.55 14.00 -0.49
N ILE A 66 13.02 15.13 -1.02
CA ILE A 66 12.20 16.28 -1.38
C ILE A 66 12.22 16.42 -2.90
N TYR A 67 11.03 16.47 -3.50
CA TYR A 67 10.84 16.71 -4.91
C TYR A 67 10.66 18.20 -5.16
N ILE A 68 11.56 18.79 -5.89
CA ILE A 68 11.49 20.19 -6.33
C ILE A 68 10.80 20.19 -7.69
N ASP A 69 9.59 20.70 -7.74
CA ASP A 69 8.77 20.77 -8.95
C ASP A 69 8.10 22.13 -9.06
N LYS A 70 7.48 22.40 -10.19
CA LYS A 70 6.55 23.54 -10.32
C LYS A 70 5.22 23.25 -9.64
N TRP A 71 4.81 21.97 -9.58
CA TRP A 71 3.55 21.51 -9.00
C TRP A 71 3.70 21.21 -7.51
N ASP A 72 2.70 21.63 -6.76
CA ASP A 72 2.52 21.18 -5.38
C ASP A 72 1.71 19.87 -5.40
N TYR A 73 2.21 18.84 -4.69
CA TYR A 73 1.57 17.52 -4.67
C TYR A 73 0.51 17.38 -3.56
N SER A 74 0.26 18.43 -2.78
CA SER A 74 -0.75 18.40 -1.72
C SER A 74 -2.17 18.13 -2.22
N GLY A 75 -2.46 18.45 -3.47
CA GLY A 75 -3.72 18.11 -4.13
C GLY A 75 -4.97 18.66 -3.42
N GLY A 76 -6.14 18.10 -3.76
CA GLY A 76 -7.40 18.38 -3.11
C GLY A 76 -8.43 19.02 -4.05
N PRO A 77 -9.72 19.09 -3.61
CA PRO A 77 -10.81 19.61 -4.45
C PRO A 77 -10.62 21.09 -4.87
N ASP A 78 -9.99 21.89 -4.00
CA ASP A 78 -9.76 23.32 -4.20
C ASP A 78 -8.33 23.64 -4.69
N TYR A 79 -7.66 22.65 -5.32
CA TYR A 79 -6.29 22.83 -5.79
C TYR A 79 -6.18 23.96 -6.81
N PRO A 80 -5.40 25.03 -6.53
CA PRO A 80 -5.33 26.23 -7.38
C PRO A 80 -4.42 26.00 -8.59
N TYR A 81 -4.84 25.17 -9.52
CA TYR A 81 -4.09 24.76 -10.71
C TYR A 81 -3.51 25.97 -11.50
N TRP A 82 -4.29 27.05 -11.62
CA TRP A 82 -3.89 28.27 -12.32
C TRP A 82 -2.67 28.94 -11.70
N LYS A 83 -2.42 28.76 -10.40
CA LYS A 83 -1.26 29.32 -9.70
C LYS A 83 0.04 28.62 -10.11
N PHE A 84 -0.03 27.35 -10.43
CA PHE A 84 1.15 26.48 -10.68
C PHE A 84 1.46 26.32 -12.17
N VAL A 85 0.46 26.40 -13.06
CA VAL A 85 0.62 26.09 -14.49
C VAL A 85 1.70 26.94 -15.17
N ASN A 86 1.80 28.22 -14.79
CA ASN A 86 2.76 29.17 -15.36
C ASN A 86 4.10 29.25 -14.64
N ARG A 87 4.30 28.48 -13.56
CA ARG A 87 5.59 28.42 -12.85
C ARG A 87 6.68 27.84 -13.75
N PRO A 88 7.93 28.33 -13.63
CA PRO A 88 9.05 27.77 -14.37
C PRO A 88 9.36 26.35 -13.87
N LYS A 89 9.59 25.43 -14.81
CA LYS A 89 10.07 24.09 -14.48
C LYS A 89 11.49 24.15 -13.91
N PRO A 90 11.86 23.20 -13.03
CA PRO A 90 13.26 23.03 -12.64
C PRO A 90 14.17 22.80 -13.85
N LYS A 91 15.40 23.30 -13.77
CA LYS A 91 16.40 23.17 -14.83
C LYS A 91 17.56 22.30 -14.38
N TYR A 92 18.18 21.62 -15.33
CA TYR A 92 19.36 20.79 -15.06
C TYR A 92 20.51 21.57 -14.40
N GLU A 93 20.73 22.82 -14.79
CA GLU A 93 21.77 23.67 -14.25
C GLU A 93 21.57 23.97 -12.75
N GLU A 94 20.32 23.98 -12.27
CA GLU A 94 20.01 24.20 -10.86
C GLU A 94 20.59 23.10 -9.96
N VAL A 95 20.72 21.87 -10.46
CA VAL A 95 21.33 20.73 -9.72
C VAL A 95 22.73 21.05 -9.22
N ALA A 96 23.57 21.59 -10.09
CA ALA A 96 24.96 21.94 -9.73
C ALA A 96 25.00 23.01 -8.62
N PHE A 97 24.13 24.00 -8.70
CA PHE A 97 24.03 25.04 -7.70
C PHE A 97 23.48 24.54 -6.35
N ILE A 98 22.48 23.62 -6.39
CA ILE A 98 21.97 23.00 -5.16
C ILE A 98 23.07 22.17 -4.52
N LYS A 99 23.79 21.33 -5.28
CA LYS A 99 24.95 20.54 -4.76
C LYS A 99 26.01 21.41 -4.11
N GLN A 100 26.27 22.59 -4.66
CA GLN A 100 27.29 23.50 -4.12
C GLN A 100 26.83 24.22 -2.86
N ARG A 101 25.55 24.52 -2.70
CA ARG A 101 25.03 25.39 -1.64
C ARG A 101 24.36 24.65 -0.50
N SER A 102 23.77 23.47 -0.75
CA SER A 102 23.12 22.68 0.29
C SER A 102 24.18 21.93 1.11
N GLN A 103 24.08 22.06 2.43
CA GLN A 103 24.89 21.32 3.40
C GLN A 103 24.23 19.99 3.79
N PHE A 104 22.92 19.91 3.68
CA PHE A 104 22.12 18.75 4.10
C PHE A 104 21.84 17.73 3.00
N ALA A 105 22.00 18.10 1.72
CA ALA A 105 21.80 17.18 0.62
C ALA A 105 22.90 16.10 0.57
N SER A 106 22.49 14.84 0.37
CA SER A 106 23.35 13.70 0.09
C SER A 106 23.44 13.43 -1.40
N TYR A 107 22.31 13.24 -2.04
CA TYR A 107 22.18 12.99 -3.47
C TYR A 107 21.16 13.94 -4.09
N ILE A 108 21.42 14.39 -5.31
CA ILE A 108 20.53 15.27 -6.05
C ILE A 108 20.46 14.76 -7.50
N ALA A 109 19.29 14.32 -7.91
CA ALA A 109 19.02 13.81 -9.24
C ALA A 109 18.10 14.74 -10.02
N TYR A 110 18.36 14.90 -11.31
CA TYR A 110 17.47 15.59 -12.23
C TYR A 110 16.72 14.58 -13.08
N ASN A 111 15.44 14.79 -13.21
CA ASN A 111 14.54 13.92 -13.91
C ASN A 111 13.70 14.70 -14.92
N VAL A 112 13.58 14.10 -16.09
CA VAL A 112 12.69 14.60 -17.15
C VAL A 112 11.84 13.44 -17.63
N ASN A 113 10.54 13.66 -17.76
CA ASN A 113 9.66 12.66 -18.35
C ASN A 113 8.88 13.19 -19.54
N ASN A 114 8.62 12.29 -20.47
CA ASN A 114 7.78 12.55 -21.64
C ASN A 114 7.15 11.23 -22.12
N MET A 115 6.12 11.31 -22.95
CA MET A 115 5.53 10.14 -23.58
C MET A 115 5.97 10.03 -25.04
N GLY A 116 6.23 8.81 -25.49
CA GLY A 116 6.67 8.56 -26.84
C GLY A 116 6.39 7.15 -27.32
N ASN A 117 6.88 6.84 -28.51
CA ASN A 117 6.71 5.54 -29.15
C ASN A 117 8.00 4.75 -29.09
N VAL A 118 7.86 3.44 -28.87
CA VAL A 118 8.95 2.46 -28.90
C VAL A 118 8.68 1.46 -29.99
N GLU A 119 9.65 1.26 -30.88
CA GLU A 119 9.54 0.37 -32.01
C GLU A 119 10.64 -0.69 -31.99
N PHE A 120 10.28 -1.92 -32.27
CA PHE A 120 11.21 -3.00 -32.52
C PHE A 120 10.68 -3.90 -33.62
N LYS A 121 11.35 -3.89 -34.79
CA LYS A 121 10.87 -4.55 -36.02
C LYS A 121 9.44 -4.10 -36.36
N ASP A 122 8.51 -5.05 -36.36
CA ASP A 122 7.10 -4.81 -36.67
C ASP A 122 6.24 -4.45 -35.44
N ASN A 123 6.84 -4.50 -34.24
CA ASN A 123 6.13 -4.18 -32.98
C ASN A 123 6.28 -2.72 -32.63
N LEU A 124 5.15 -2.03 -32.40
CA LEU A 124 5.06 -0.64 -31.99
C LEU A 124 4.29 -0.53 -30.66
N LEU A 125 4.92 0.08 -29.67
CA LEU A 125 4.27 0.51 -28.43
C LEU A 125 4.10 2.03 -28.46
N GLN A 126 2.86 2.50 -28.26
CA GLN A 126 2.54 3.93 -28.22
C GLN A 126 2.30 4.39 -26.78
N GLY A 127 2.59 5.66 -26.50
CA GLY A 127 2.33 6.26 -25.19
C GLY A 127 3.18 5.71 -24.04
N VAL A 128 4.36 5.19 -24.36
CA VAL A 128 5.33 4.72 -23.36
C VAL A 128 5.96 5.91 -22.66
N THR A 129 6.03 5.87 -21.34
CA THR A 129 6.71 6.91 -20.55
C THR A 129 8.22 6.75 -20.63
N PHE A 130 8.88 7.80 -21.05
CA PHE A 130 10.35 7.89 -21.10
C PHE A 130 10.85 8.74 -19.95
N TYR A 131 11.76 8.21 -19.17
CA TYR A 131 12.47 8.91 -18.10
C TYR A 131 13.90 9.17 -18.49
N GLY A 132 14.24 10.45 -18.63
CA GLY A 132 15.63 10.92 -18.73
C GLY A 132 16.15 11.24 -17.35
N ILE A 133 17.10 10.46 -16.86
CA ILE A 133 17.57 10.50 -15.48
C ILE A 133 19.06 10.83 -15.40
N THR A 134 19.49 11.35 -14.25
CA THR A 134 20.92 11.50 -13.93
C THR A 134 21.42 10.31 -13.09
N GLU A 135 22.75 10.19 -12.99
CA GLU A 135 23.40 9.06 -12.34
C GLU A 135 22.92 8.81 -10.90
N GLU A 136 22.72 9.88 -10.15
CA GLU A 136 22.34 9.81 -8.73
C GLU A 136 20.92 9.28 -8.48
N GLN A 137 20.11 9.14 -9.53
CA GLN A 137 18.75 8.60 -9.43
C GLN A 137 18.72 7.25 -8.70
N ASN A 138 19.62 6.35 -9.04
CA ASN A 138 19.66 5.01 -8.46
C ASN A 138 20.10 4.99 -6.98
N ALA A 139 20.76 6.06 -6.51
CA ALA A 139 21.10 6.21 -5.09
C ALA A 139 19.88 6.69 -4.27
N ILE A 140 18.98 7.46 -4.89
CA ILE A 140 17.74 7.97 -4.24
C ILE A 140 16.63 6.92 -4.32
N GLN A 141 16.43 6.35 -5.51
CA GLN A 141 15.45 5.29 -5.79
C GLN A 141 16.16 4.10 -6.43
N PRO A 142 16.53 3.08 -5.65
CA PRO A 142 17.19 1.89 -6.19
C PRO A 142 16.29 1.15 -7.18
N ILE A 143 16.81 0.98 -8.40
CA ILE A 143 16.14 0.26 -9.49
C ILE A 143 16.73 -1.14 -9.60
N ILE A 144 15.93 -2.16 -9.39
CA ILE A 144 16.35 -3.57 -9.46
C ILE A 144 16.29 -4.02 -10.91
N ILE A 145 17.42 -4.49 -11.42
CA ILE A 145 17.54 -5.05 -12.78
C ILE A 145 17.40 -6.57 -12.71
N GLU A 146 16.48 -7.13 -13.47
CA GLU A 146 16.26 -8.58 -13.56
C GLU A 146 17.15 -9.23 -14.62
N HIS A 147 17.30 -8.59 -15.78
CA HIS A 147 18.14 -9.07 -16.86
C HIS A 147 19.08 -7.97 -17.34
N GLY A 148 20.34 -8.31 -17.56
CA GLY A 148 21.34 -7.35 -18.02
C GLY A 148 21.96 -6.54 -16.89
N ARG A 149 22.11 -5.22 -17.09
CA ARG A 149 22.73 -4.30 -16.13
C ARG A 149 22.07 -2.91 -16.15
N TYR A 150 22.32 -2.15 -15.11
CA TYR A 150 21.99 -0.73 -15.08
C TYR A 150 22.90 0.10 -15.96
N ILE A 151 22.53 1.35 -16.23
CA ILE A 151 23.32 2.32 -16.99
C ILE A 151 24.58 2.66 -16.17
N SER A 152 25.75 2.64 -16.79
CA SER A 152 27.02 2.93 -16.14
C SER A 152 27.29 4.43 -16.03
N THR A 153 28.12 4.83 -15.06
CA THR A 153 28.60 6.21 -14.85
C THR A 153 29.12 6.85 -16.13
N SER A 154 29.92 6.11 -16.90
CA SER A 154 30.47 6.61 -18.17
C SER A 154 29.41 6.85 -19.23
N GLU A 155 28.37 6.00 -19.29
CA GLU A 155 27.23 6.16 -20.20
C GLU A 155 26.37 7.36 -19.83
N PHE A 156 26.18 7.63 -18.53
CA PHE A 156 25.55 8.87 -18.07
C PHE A 156 26.36 10.10 -18.43
N ALA A 157 27.67 10.08 -18.21
CA ALA A 157 28.56 11.21 -18.46
C ALA A 157 28.59 11.61 -19.92
N VAL A 158 28.67 10.63 -20.83
CA VAL A 158 28.71 10.85 -22.29
C VAL A 158 27.30 11.08 -22.87
N GLY A 159 26.26 10.56 -22.23
CA GLY A 159 24.89 10.56 -22.76
C GLY A 159 24.72 9.53 -23.88
N SER A 160 25.24 8.31 -23.63
CA SER A 160 25.17 7.22 -24.59
C SER A 160 23.74 6.84 -24.93
N ASN A 161 23.52 6.34 -26.16
CA ASN A 161 22.22 5.86 -26.64
C ASN A 161 21.91 4.46 -26.06
N VAL A 162 21.85 4.38 -24.75
CA VAL A 162 21.52 3.15 -24.01
C VAL A 162 20.28 3.37 -23.16
N VAL A 163 19.52 2.29 -22.96
CA VAL A 163 18.28 2.33 -22.20
C VAL A 163 18.12 1.10 -21.32
N VAL A 164 17.41 1.30 -20.23
CA VAL A 164 16.83 0.24 -19.43
C VAL A 164 15.32 0.27 -19.66
N ILE A 165 14.72 -0.88 -19.95
CA ILE A 165 13.30 -1.00 -20.30
C ILE A 165 12.53 -1.70 -19.17
N GLY A 166 11.29 -1.26 -18.92
CA GLY A 166 10.39 -1.91 -17.98
C GLY A 166 9.96 -3.30 -18.45
N PHE A 167 9.66 -4.18 -17.51
CA PHE A 167 9.37 -5.59 -17.77
C PHE A 167 8.22 -5.79 -18.76
N ASP A 168 7.08 -5.13 -18.53
CA ASP A 168 5.89 -5.27 -19.38
C ASP A 168 6.14 -4.78 -20.82
N ASN A 169 6.93 -3.72 -20.98
CA ASN A 169 7.30 -3.22 -22.30
C ASN A 169 8.26 -4.20 -23.01
N ALA A 170 9.18 -4.81 -22.25
CA ALA A 170 10.08 -5.81 -22.80
C ALA A 170 9.30 -7.06 -23.27
N GLU A 171 8.34 -7.57 -22.48
CA GLU A 171 7.50 -8.69 -22.89
C GLU A 171 6.65 -8.38 -24.14
N LYS A 172 6.06 -7.19 -24.20
CA LYS A 172 5.25 -6.77 -25.34
C LYS A 172 6.06 -6.64 -26.65
N LEU A 173 7.33 -6.19 -26.56
CA LEU A 173 8.19 -5.98 -27.72
C LEU A 173 8.91 -7.27 -28.19
N PHE A 174 9.34 -8.11 -27.22
CA PHE A 174 10.30 -9.21 -27.49
C PHE A 174 9.74 -10.59 -27.17
N ILE A 175 8.47 -10.73 -26.72
CA ILE A 175 7.81 -11.97 -26.27
C ILE A 175 8.37 -12.47 -24.93
N LYS A 176 9.70 -12.35 -24.70
CA LYS A 176 10.37 -12.66 -23.44
C LYS A 176 11.29 -11.52 -23.05
N ALA A 177 11.19 -11.07 -21.82
CA ALA A 177 11.94 -9.93 -21.32
C ALA A 177 13.47 -10.11 -21.42
N GLU A 178 13.96 -11.32 -21.18
CA GLU A 178 15.41 -11.66 -21.25
C GLU A 178 16.05 -11.41 -22.62
N ILE A 179 15.27 -11.55 -23.72
CA ILE A 179 15.74 -11.39 -25.09
C ILE A 179 16.01 -9.91 -25.42
N ALA A 180 15.43 -8.99 -24.68
CA ALA A 180 15.54 -7.55 -24.92
C ALA A 180 17.00 -7.05 -24.77
N VAL A 181 17.76 -7.64 -23.85
CA VAL A 181 19.14 -7.19 -23.56
C VAL A 181 20.04 -7.34 -24.77
N GLY A 182 20.73 -6.24 -25.09
CA GLY A 182 21.63 -6.16 -26.25
C GLY A 182 20.96 -5.84 -27.58
N LYS A 183 19.61 -5.82 -27.63
CA LYS A 183 18.86 -5.44 -28.85
C LYS A 183 18.80 -3.93 -29.02
N GLU A 184 18.71 -3.50 -30.29
CA GLU A 184 18.51 -2.11 -30.67
C GLU A 184 17.03 -1.85 -30.88
N ILE A 185 16.50 -0.80 -30.23
CA ILE A 185 15.11 -0.33 -30.37
C ILE A 185 15.10 1.10 -30.90
N ILE A 186 13.99 1.54 -31.44
CA ILE A 186 13.80 2.90 -31.95
C ILE A 186 12.85 3.64 -31.01
N LEU A 187 13.32 4.79 -30.51
CA LEU A 187 12.61 5.67 -29.58
C LEU A 187 12.30 6.98 -30.30
N ASN A 188 11.05 7.18 -30.71
CA ASN A 188 10.67 8.35 -31.51
C ASN A 188 11.66 8.63 -32.68
N GLY A 189 12.04 7.59 -33.44
CA GLY A 189 12.96 7.70 -34.58
C GLY A 189 14.45 7.70 -34.21
N LYS A 190 14.84 7.61 -32.93
CA LYS A 190 16.25 7.50 -32.49
C LYS A 190 16.56 6.09 -32.03
N LYS A 191 17.67 5.55 -32.49
CA LYS A 191 18.15 4.21 -32.11
C LYS A 191 18.79 4.22 -30.72
N ALA A 192 18.45 3.23 -29.91
CA ALA A 192 19.04 3.00 -28.60
C ALA A 192 19.22 1.51 -28.32
N LYS A 193 20.29 1.16 -27.61
CA LYS A 193 20.59 -0.22 -27.20
C LYS A 193 19.99 -0.51 -25.82
N VAL A 194 19.22 -1.58 -25.68
CA VAL A 194 18.74 -2.06 -24.39
C VAL A 194 19.90 -2.71 -23.63
N VAL A 195 20.23 -2.18 -22.45
CA VAL A 195 21.32 -2.71 -21.60
C VAL A 195 20.79 -3.48 -20.40
N GLY A 196 19.53 -3.27 -20.03
CA GLY A 196 18.88 -4.00 -18.94
C GLY A 196 17.37 -3.95 -19.00
N VAL A 197 16.75 -4.87 -18.26
CA VAL A 197 15.30 -4.95 -18.04
C VAL A 197 15.06 -4.82 -16.56
N ILE A 198 14.16 -3.93 -16.18
CA ILE A 198 13.75 -3.69 -14.77
C ILE A 198 12.97 -4.91 -14.28
N LYS A 199 13.20 -5.28 -13.03
CA LYS A 199 12.41 -6.33 -12.36
C LYS A 199 10.96 -5.91 -12.28
N LYS A 200 10.05 -6.86 -12.54
CA LYS A 200 8.61 -6.61 -12.43
C LYS A 200 8.21 -6.27 -11.00
N GLU A 201 7.61 -5.10 -10.81
CA GLU A 201 7.14 -4.62 -9.51
C GLU A 201 5.62 -4.72 -9.37
N GLY A 202 4.89 -4.74 -10.49
CA GLY A 202 3.43 -4.72 -10.52
C GLY A 202 2.87 -3.30 -10.66
N GLN A 203 1.56 -3.17 -10.49
CA GLN A 203 0.91 -1.86 -10.56
C GLN A 203 1.13 -1.09 -9.25
N ASN A 204 1.84 0.02 -9.34
CA ASN A 204 1.97 0.98 -8.26
C ASN A 204 0.74 1.90 -8.24
N LEU A 205 0.17 2.14 -7.06
CA LEU A 205 -0.93 3.09 -6.85
C LEU A 205 -0.41 4.53 -6.82
N ILE A 206 0.83 4.68 -6.38
CA ILE A 206 1.52 5.97 -6.22
C ILE A 206 2.91 5.84 -6.82
N GLY A 207 3.36 6.90 -7.51
CA GLY A 207 4.72 6.97 -8.01
C GLY A 207 4.90 6.55 -9.47
N TRP A 208 6.04 6.00 -9.79
CA TRP A 208 6.42 5.69 -11.17
C TRP A 208 6.06 4.25 -11.51
N ASN A 209 5.46 4.06 -12.66
CA ASN A 209 5.23 2.72 -13.18
C ASN A 209 6.49 2.25 -13.93
N TYR A 210 7.39 1.60 -13.20
CA TYR A 210 8.63 1.10 -13.76
C TYR A 210 8.44 -0.05 -14.76
N ASP A 211 7.36 -0.81 -14.65
CA ASP A 211 7.08 -1.92 -15.57
C ASP A 211 6.77 -1.45 -17.00
N GLN A 212 6.23 -0.23 -17.14
CA GLN A 212 5.80 0.33 -18.42
C GLN A 212 6.59 1.56 -18.84
N CYS A 213 7.85 1.67 -18.41
CA CYS A 213 8.69 2.80 -18.76
C CYS A 213 9.90 2.42 -19.61
N VAL A 214 10.60 3.45 -20.11
CA VAL A 214 11.95 3.36 -20.65
C VAL A 214 12.80 4.42 -19.98
N MET A 215 13.91 4.01 -19.37
CA MET A 215 14.83 4.90 -18.70
C MET A 215 16.12 5.06 -19.50
N MET A 216 16.63 6.27 -19.54
CA MET A 216 17.82 6.62 -20.31
C MET A 216 18.59 7.78 -19.67
N PRO A 217 19.87 7.99 -20.04
CA PRO A 217 20.60 9.18 -19.60
C PRO A 217 19.88 10.47 -20.00
N TYR A 218 19.82 11.45 -19.08
CA TYR A 218 19.23 12.77 -19.36
C TYR A 218 19.81 13.43 -20.61
N ARG A 219 21.12 13.31 -20.83
CA ARG A 219 21.76 13.85 -22.03
C ARG A 219 21.28 13.22 -23.34
N PHE A 220 20.82 11.96 -23.29
CA PHE A 220 20.28 11.29 -24.46
C PHE A 220 18.82 11.68 -24.73
N ILE A 221 17.95 11.77 -23.71
CA ILE A 221 16.53 12.15 -23.89
C ILE A 221 16.38 13.53 -24.51
N ARG A 222 17.29 14.47 -24.25
CA ARG A 222 17.31 15.82 -24.87
C ARG A 222 17.45 15.78 -26.39
N ASN A 223 17.98 14.71 -26.96
CA ASN A 223 18.08 14.51 -28.40
C ASN A 223 16.79 13.96 -29.02
N ILE A 224 15.86 13.50 -28.18
CA ILE A 224 14.57 12.89 -28.59
C ILE A 224 13.43 13.89 -28.41
N PHE A 225 13.43 14.65 -27.32
CA PHE A 225 12.36 15.57 -26.95
C PHE A 225 12.87 16.99 -26.69
N ASP A 226 12.02 17.98 -27.00
CA ASP A 226 12.23 19.37 -26.58
C ASP A 226 12.02 19.46 -25.05
N GLU A 227 13.03 19.91 -24.34
CA GLU A 227 13.02 20.07 -22.88
C GLU A 227 11.88 21.02 -22.42
N LYS A 228 11.53 22.01 -23.22
CA LYS A 228 10.43 22.93 -22.90
C LYS A 228 9.06 22.23 -22.82
N ARG A 229 8.89 21.13 -23.56
CA ARG A 229 7.64 20.35 -23.58
C ARG A 229 7.65 19.19 -22.60
N SER A 230 8.81 18.82 -22.08
CA SER A 230 8.96 17.73 -21.12
C SER A 230 8.57 18.19 -19.70
N ASN A 231 8.13 17.28 -18.84
CA ASN A 231 7.98 17.55 -17.42
C ASN A 231 9.33 17.28 -16.74
N ALA A 232 9.79 18.25 -15.96
CA ALA A 232 11.06 18.17 -15.27
C ALA A 232 10.90 18.45 -13.79
N PHE A 233 11.63 17.69 -12.97
CA PHE A 233 11.72 17.88 -11.52
C PHE A 233 13.10 17.48 -11.00
N ILE A 234 13.45 17.95 -9.82
CA ILE A 234 14.69 17.59 -9.13
C ILE A 234 14.31 16.78 -7.89
N MET A 235 15.02 15.71 -7.63
CA MET A 235 14.96 14.94 -6.41
C MET A 235 16.18 15.26 -5.58
N ALA A 236 15.99 15.67 -4.35
CA ALA A 236 17.05 15.93 -3.38
C ALA A 236 16.84 15.03 -2.17
N MET A 237 17.83 14.19 -1.86
CA MET A 237 17.83 13.30 -0.69
C MET A 237 18.68 13.89 0.40
N ALA A 238 18.16 13.94 1.63
CA ALA A 238 18.89 14.42 2.80
C ALA A 238 19.97 13.43 3.25
N LYS A 239 20.99 13.93 3.95
CA LYS A 239 21.93 13.11 4.71
C LYS A 239 21.24 12.41 5.87
N GLU A 240 21.80 11.29 6.30
CA GLU A 240 21.30 10.56 7.47
C GLU A 240 21.30 11.48 8.72
N GLY A 241 20.24 11.39 9.50
CA GLY A 241 20.07 12.19 10.73
C GLY A 241 19.56 13.61 10.53
N VAL A 242 19.39 14.07 9.29
CA VAL A 242 18.79 15.38 9.00
C VAL A 242 17.26 15.22 8.94
N SER A 243 16.53 16.07 9.70
CA SER A 243 15.06 16.05 9.61
C SER A 243 14.57 16.61 8.26
N SER A 244 13.49 16.05 7.75
CA SER A 244 12.87 16.49 6.51
C SER A 244 12.49 17.98 6.53
N VAL A 245 12.01 18.47 7.67
CA VAL A 245 11.64 19.89 7.86
C VAL A 245 12.87 20.80 7.72
N ALA A 246 13.97 20.49 8.42
CA ALA A 246 15.18 21.28 8.34
C ALA A 246 15.79 21.28 6.93
N PHE A 247 15.71 20.14 6.25
CA PHE A 247 16.20 20.03 4.87
C PHE A 247 15.31 20.83 3.89
N LYS A 248 14.00 20.81 4.10
CA LYS A 248 13.05 21.60 3.30
C LYS A 248 13.32 23.09 3.45
N ASP A 249 13.52 23.57 4.67
CA ASP A 249 13.81 24.98 4.95
C ASP A 249 15.15 25.42 4.31
N GLU A 250 16.17 24.56 4.36
CA GLU A 250 17.44 24.81 3.67
C GLU A 250 17.26 24.90 2.15
N LEU A 251 16.56 23.91 1.55
CA LEU A 251 16.32 23.88 0.12
C LEU A 251 15.49 25.08 -0.36
N GLU A 252 14.54 25.54 0.44
CA GLU A 252 13.77 26.75 0.14
C GLU A 252 14.71 27.95 0.00
N GLY A 253 15.57 28.17 1.00
CA GLY A 253 16.56 29.25 0.97
C GLY A 253 17.52 29.14 -0.22
N VAL A 254 18.00 27.93 -0.51
CA VAL A 254 18.88 27.66 -1.64
C VAL A 254 18.19 27.95 -2.96
N MET A 255 16.97 27.45 -3.16
CA MET A 255 16.21 27.65 -4.41
C MET A 255 15.81 29.11 -4.62
N ARG A 256 15.38 29.82 -3.56
CA ARG A 256 15.11 31.27 -3.62
C ARG A 256 16.35 32.04 -4.06
N SER A 257 17.53 31.69 -3.53
CA SER A 257 18.80 32.28 -3.94
C SER A 257 19.16 31.99 -5.40
N ILE A 258 18.99 30.75 -5.88
CA ILE A 258 19.25 30.35 -7.27
C ILE A 258 18.34 31.11 -8.23
N ARG A 259 17.05 31.21 -7.90
CA ARG A 259 16.03 31.89 -8.71
C ARG A 259 15.95 33.39 -8.47
N LYS A 260 16.81 33.94 -7.61
CA LYS A 260 16.90 35.38 -7.28
C LYS A 260 15.55 35.96 -6.86
N LEU A 261 14.79 35.23 -6.05
CA LEU A 261 13.51 35.67 -5.54
C LEU A 261 13.68 36.67 -4.40
N SER A 262 12.95 37.78 -4.43
CA SER A 262 12.97 38.73 -3.32
C SER A 262 12.25 38.16 -2.08
N PRO A 263 12.56 38.61 -0.85
CA PRO A 263 11.91 38.09 0.36
C PRO A 263 10.39 38.20 0.39
N LYS A 264 9.81 39.18 -0.34
CA LYS A 264 8.36 39.40 -0.43
C LYS A 264 7.67 38.65 -1.55
N THR A 265 8.42 38.01 -2.46
CA THR A 265 7.87 37.30 -3.60
C THR A 265 7.53 35.88 -3.21
N GLU A 266 6.34 35.39 -3.58
CA GLU A 266 5.99 33.97 -3.42
C GLU A 266 6.92 33.06 -4.22
N ASP A 267 7.08 31.85 -3.73
CA ASP A 267 7.91 30.84 -4.41
C ASP A 267 7.32 30.44 -5.75
N ASN A 268 8.17 30.37 -6.75
CA ASN A 268 7.83 29.90 -8.08
C ASN A 268 8.22 28.43 -8.31
N PHE A 269 8.39 27.67 -7.23
CA PHE A 269 8.64 26.25 -7.14
C PHE A 269 7.84 25.67 -5.97
N SER A 270 7.76 24.36 -5.90
CA SER A 270 7.21 23.63 -4.76
C SER A 270 8.23 22.62 -4.26
N LEU A 271 8.29 22.46 -2.95
CA LEU A 271 9.09 21.45 -2.26
C LEU A 271 8.15 20.40 -1.70
N ASN A 272 8.04 19.28 -2.40
CA ASN A 272 7.14 18.18 -2.07
C ASN A 272 7.92 17.14 -1.25
N ASP A 273 7.60 17.08 0.03
CA ASP A 273 8.23 16.17 0.98
C ASP A 273 7.51 14.81 0.98
N VAL A 274 8.24 13.76 0.67
CA VAL A 274 7.72 12.38 0.67
C VAL A 274 7.32 11.95 2.09
N SER A 275 8.08 12.37 3.12
CA SER A 275 7.77 12.05 4.51
C SER A 275 6.47 12.71 4.95
N GLY A 276 6.29 14.01 4.66
CA GLY A 276 5.06 14.73 4.95
C GLY A 276 3.84 14.16 4.21
N PHE A 277 4.01 13.65 3.01
CA PHE A 277 2.96 12.94 2.28
C PHE A 277 2.58 11.62 2.96
N SER A 278 3.56 10.86 3.46
CA SER A 278 3.32 9.64 4.24
C SER A 278 2.48 9.92 5.49
N ASP A 279 2.78 11.00 6.22
CA ASP A 279 2.05 11.41 7.42
C ASP A 279 0.60 11.80 7.10
N GLN A 280 0.36 12.50 6.00
CA GLN A 280 -1.00 12.83 5.54
C GLN A 280 -1.80 11.57 5.20
N VAL A 281 -1.21 10.64 4.46
CA VAL A 281 -1.84 9.34 4.14
C VAL A 281 -2.18 8.60 5.43
N SER A 282 -1.25 8.51 6.38
CA SER A 282 -1.49 7.86 7.68
C SER A 282 -2.66 8.50 8.44
N SER A 283 -2.78 9.83 8.43
CA SER A 283 -3.88 10.52 9.11
C SER A 283 -5.25 10.21 8.51
N VAL A 284 -5.32 10.05 7.18
CA VAL A 284 -6.54 9.60 6.49
C VAL A 284 -6.89 8.17 6.92
N PHE A 285 -5.91 7.27 6.96
CA PHE A 285 -6.15 5.88 7.38
C PHE A 285 -6.55 5.75 8.84
N VAL A 286 -6.08 6.62 9.74
CA VAL A 286 -6.60 6.69 11.12
C VAL A 286 -8.11 6.95 11.11
N SER A 287 -8.59 7.89 10.31
CA SER A 287 -10.01 8.21 10.19
C SER A 287 -10.82 7.05 9.61
N VAL A 288 -10.31 6.39 8.58
CA VAL A 288 -10.92 5.21 7.95
C VAL A 288 -10.97 4.04 8.95
N ASN A 289 -9.91 3.82 9.72
CA ASN A 289 -9.85 2.79 10.76
C ASN A 289 -10.89 3.03 11.87
N ILE A 290 -11.11 4.29 12.30
CA ILE A 290 -12.15 4.63 13.25
C ILE A 290 -13.53 4.24 12.69
N GLY A 291 -13.82 4.54 11.43
CA GLY A 291 -15.03 4.11 10.74
C GLY A 291 -15.17 2.58 10.71
N GLY A 292 -14.08 1.88 10.39
CA GLY A 292 -14.02 0.41 10.41
C GLY A 292 -14.35 -0.17 11.79
N TRP A 293 -13.80 0.40 12.86
CA TRP A 293 -14.10 0.03 14.24
C TRP A 293 -15.57 0.29 14.60
N ALA A 294 -16.15 1.39 14.16
CA ALA A 294 -17.57 1.70 14.41
C ALA A 294 -18.49 0.66 13.75
N ILE A 295 -18.24 0.32 12.48
CA ILE A 295 -19.00 -0.74 11.77
C ILE A 295 -18.80 -2.08 12.47
N GLY A 296 -17.59 -2.38 12.88
CA GLY A 296 -17.25 -3.59 13.58
C GLY A 296 -17.97 -3.72 14.92
N ALA A 297 -17.98 -2.66 15.72
CA ALA A 297 -18.69 -2.64 17.00
C ALA A 297 -20.20 -2.86 16.84
N LEU A 298 -20.83 -2.21 15.84
CA LEU A 298 -22.25 -2.44 15.53
C LEU A 298 -22.50 -3.89 15.12
N SER A 299 -21.66 -4.49 14.31
CA SER A 299 -21.77 -5.89 13.89
C SER A 299 -21.64 -6.85 15.07
N LEU A 300 -20.73 -6.58 16.01
CA LEU A 300 -20.60 -7.37 17.26
C LEU A 300 -21.85 -7.26 18.13
N ILE A 301 -22.42 -6.07 18.28
CA ILE A 301 -23.65 -5.87 19.06
C ILE A 301 -24.78 -6.71 18.46
N VAL A 302 -24.95 -6.70 17.14
CA VAL A 302 -25.95 -7.52 16.44
C VAL A 302 -25.69 -9.01 16.68
N GLY A 303 -24.44 -9.47 16.58
CA GLY A 303 -24.03 -10.84 16.90
C GLY A 303 -24.32 -11.24 18.34
N ALA A 304 -24.01 -10.37 19.30
CA ALA A 304 -24.28 -10.59 20.73
C ALA A 304 -25.79 -10.71 21.03
N PHE A 305 -26.62 -9.88 20.42
CA PHE A 305 -28.10 -10.01 20.54
C PHE A 305 -28.59 -11.35 19.95
N GLY A 306 -27.99 -11.80 18.85
CA GLY A 306 -28.28 -13.11 18.27
C GLY A 306 -28.03 -14.25 19.27
N ILE A 307 -26.83 -14.23 19.92
CA ILE A 307 -26.48 -15.23 20.95
C ILE A 307 -27.39 -15.14 22.14
N ALA A 308 -27.60 -13.92 22.66
CA ALA A 308 -28.46 -13.71 23.83
C ALA A 308 -29.88 -14.27 23.61
N ASN A 309 -30.47 -13.99 22.45
CA ASN A 309 -31.82 -14.49 22.12
C ASN A 309 -31.87 -16.01 22.15
N ILE A 310 -30.84 -16.68 21.59
CA ILE A 310 -30.79 -18.15 21.61
C ILE A 310 -30.62 -18.69 23.03
N MET A 311 -29.68 -18.12 23.77
CA MET A 311 -29.45 -18.55 25.15
C MET A 311 -30.68 -18.37 26.02
N PHE A 312 -31.47 -17.29 25.83
CA PHE A 312 -32.73 -17.12 26.54
C PHE A 312 -33.76 -18.24 26.23
N VAL A 313 -33.89 -18.60 24.96
CA VAL A 313 -34.79 -19.67 24.55
C VAL A 313 -34.31 -21.02 25.06
N THR A 314 -33.01 -21.32 24.93
CA THR A 314 -32.39 -22.56 25.41
C THR A 314 -32.59 -22.74 26.93
N VAL A 315 -32.33 -21.67 27.71
CA VAL A 315 -32.57 -21.70 29.17
C VAL A 315 -34.03 -21.94 29.48
N LYS A 316 -34.97 -21.33 28.76
CA LYS A 316 -36.41 -21.52 28.95
C LYS A 316 -36.83 -22.95 28.61
N GLU A 317 -36.37 -23.52 27.53
CA GLU A 317 -36.64 -24.92 27.14
C GLU A 317 -36.10 -25.92 28.17
N ARG A 318 -34.94 -25.60 28.79
CA ARG A 318 -34.28 -26.48 29.77
C ARG A 318 -34.64 -26.18 31.24
N THR A 319 -35.63 -25.36 31.52
CA THR A 319 -35.99 -24.96 32.90
C THR A 319 -36.28 -26.18 33.80
N ALA A 320 -36.98 -27.20 33.30
CA ALA A 320 -37.27 -28.44 34.06
C ALA A 320 -35.97 -29.21 34.42
N MET A 321 -35.00 -29.30 33.47
CA MET A 321 -33.72 -29.96 33.70
C MET A 321 -32.83 -29.17 34.68
N ILE A 322 -32.87 -27.83 34.63
CA ILE A 322 -32.17 -26.95 35.57
C ILE A 322 -32.78 -27.15 36.99
N GLY A 323 -34.08 -27.27 37.10
CA GLY A 323 -34.76 -27.57 38.34
C GLY A 323 -34.33 -28.91 38.93
N LEU A 324 -34.26 -29.96 38.11
CA LEU A 324 -33.79 -31.28 38.49
C LEU A 324 -32.33 -31.26 39.00
N LYS A 325 -31.43 -30.59 38.25
CA LYS A 325 -30.03 -30.41 38.66
C LYS A 325 -29.89 -29.69 40.00
N LYS A 326 -30.70 -28.67 40.26
CA LYS A 326 -30.78 -28.00 41.57
C LYS A 326 -31.28 -28.89 42.69
N ALA A 327 -32.31 -29.71 42.42
CA ALA A 327 -32.87 -30.63 43.41
C ALA A 327 -31.86 -31.68 43.84
N ILE A 328 -30.96 -32.11 42.96
CA ILE A 328 -29.88 -33.04 43.24
C ILE A 328 -28.64 -32.35 43.89
N GLY A 329 -28.71 -31.00 44.14
CA GLY A 329 -27.65 -30.29 44.87
C GLY A 329 -26.60 -29.62 43.98
N ALA A 330 -26.84 -29.44 42.67
CA ALA A 330 -25.89 -28.73 41.79
C ALA A 330 -25.79 -27.22 42.17
N LYS A 331 -24.54 -26.74 42.31
CA LYS A 331 -24.27 -25.35 42.65
C LYS A 331 -24.68 -24.41 41.49
N ARG A 332 -25.26 -23.26 41.80
CA ARG A 332 -25.70 -22.25 40.81
C ARG A 332 -24.55 -21.84 39.83
N ARG A 333 -23.33 -21.74 40.36
CA ARG A 333 -22.13 -21.42 39.54
C ARG A 333 -21.82 -22.50 38.50
N SER A 334 -22.02 -23.78 38.81
CA SER A 334 -21.77 -24.87 37.87
C SER A 334 -22.77 -24.88 36.72
N ILE A 335 -24.04 -24.57 36.99
CA ILE A 335 -25.08 -24.45 35.96
C ILE A 335 -24.79 -23.24 35.07
N LEU A 336 -24.42 -22.08 35.65
CA LEU A 336 -24.06 -20.87 34.88
C LEU A 336 -22.83 -21.13 33.96
N LEU A 337 -21.81 -21.81 34.48
CA LEU A 337 -20.60 -22.13 33.75
C LEU A 337 -20.87 -23.04 32.55
N GLU A 338 -21.82 -23.98 32.67
CA GLU A 338 -22.24 -24.87 31.59
C GLU A 338 -22.82 -24.05 30.41
N PHE A 339 -23.74 -23.09 30.67
CA PHE A 339 -24.32 -22.24 29.65
C PHE A 339 -23.34 -21.24 29.04
N LEU A 340 -22.42 -20.68 29.85
CA LEU A 340 -21.33 -19.82 29.34
C LEU A 340 -20.41 -20.57 28.42
N LEU A 341 -20.03 -21.82 28.79
CA LEU A 341 -19.18 -22.66 27.92
C LEU A 341 -19.89 -23.01 26.60
N GLU A 342 -21.19 -23.27 26.66
CA GLU A 342 -22.03 -23.52 25.49
C GLU A 342 -22.02 -22.32 24.54
N ALA A 343 -22.26 -21.12 25.07
CA ALA A 343 -22.20 -19.87 24.30
C ALA A 343 -20.80 -19.62 23.70
N ALA A 344 -19.74 -19.84 24.49
CA ALA A 344 -18.36 -19.69 24.03
C ALA A 344 -18.02 -20.65 22.86
N ILE A 345 -18.48 -21.91 22.92
CA ILE A 345 -18.28 -22.88 21.84
C ILE A 345 -18.95 -22.39 20.54
N ILE A 346 -20.18 -21.87 20.63
CA ILE A 346 -20.90 -21.33 19.48
C ILE A 346 -20.15 -20.11 18.92
N CYS A 347 -19.66 -19.21 19.79
CA CYS A 347 -18.84 -18.06 19.38
C CYS A 347 -17.57 -18.46 18.65
N ILE A 348 -16.83 -19.46 19.17
CA ILE A 348 -15.60 -19.97 18.55
C ILE A 348 -15.91 -20.58 17.17
N MET A 349 -16.98 -21.37 17.08
CA MET A 349 -17.38 -21.94 15.79
C MET A 349 -17.75 -20.86 14.76
N GLY A 350 -18.57 -19.87 15.19
CA GLY A 350 -18.92 -18.73 14.37
C GLY A 350 -17.68 -17.91 13.95
N GLY A 351 -16.74 -17.72 14.89
CA GLY A 351 -15.49 -17.03 14.64
C GLY A 351 -14.59 -17.73 13.62
N LEU A 352 -14.48 -19.06 13.70
CA LEU A 352 -13.72 -19.84 12.71
C LEU A 352 -14.33 -19.76 11.32
N ILE A 353 -15.66 -19.78 11.22
CA ILE A 353 -16.35 -19.60 9.93
C ILE A 353 -16.13 -18.18 9.42
N GLY A 354 -16.23 -17.16 10.28
CA GLY A 354 -15.95 -15.76 9.93
C GLY A 354 -14.52 -15.57 9.41
N LEU A 355 -13.52 -16.12 10.10
CA LEU A 355 -12.11 -16.11 9.66
C LEU A 355 -11.90 -16.82 8.33
N PHE A 356 -12.56 -17.95 8.11
CA PHE A 356 -12.50 -18.67 6.84
C PHE A 356 -13.09 -17.83 5.69
N LEU A 357 -14.19 -17.13 5.93
CA LEU A 357 -14.77 -16.21 4.94
C LEU A 357 -13.83 -15.04 4.64
N VAL A 358 -13.17 -14.47 5.67
CA VAL A 358 -12.14 -13.43 5.45
C VAL A 358 -10.98 -13.96 4.63
N TYR A 359 -10.52 -15.18 4.88
CA TYR A 359 -9.45 -15.80 4.11
C TYR A 359 -9.81 -15.93 2.62
N ILE A 360 -11.05 -16.35 2.32
CA ILE A 360 -11.55 -16.37 0.95
C ILE A 360 -11.58 -14.95 0.36
N LEU A 361 -12.09 -13.98 1.12
CA LEU A 361 -12.13 -12.58 0.70
C LEU A 361 -10.73 -12.04 0.36
N THR A 362 -9.72 -12.34 1.18
CA THR A 362 -8.34 -11.89 0.92
C THR A 362 -7.78 -12.46 -0.37
N ILE A 363 -8.05 -13.73 -0.69
CA ILE A 363 -7.64 -14.34 -1.96
C ILE A 363 -8.32 -13.64 -3.16
N VAL A 364 -9.64 -13.42 -3.06
CA VAL A 364 -10.41 -12.78 -4.12
C VAL A 364 -9.94 -11.35 -4.35
N LEU A 365 -9.77 -10.56 -3.27
CA LEU A 365 -9.30 -9.18 -3.38
C LEU A 365 -7.87 -9.10 -3.94
N SER A 366 -6.97 -9.97 -3.48
CA SER A 366 -5.59 -10.00 -4.01
C SER A 366 -5.55 -10.34 -5.50
N ALA A 367 -6.45 -11.22 -5.97
CA ALA A 367 -6.55 -11.55 -7.38
C ALA A 367 -7.18 -10.43 -8.23
N LEU A 368 -8.14 -9.67 -7.68
CA LEU A 368 -8.83 -8.60 -8.39
C LEU A 368 -8.00 -7.32 -8.48
N PHE A 369 -7.34 -6.94 -7.39
CA PHE A 369 -6.64 -5.66 -7.27
C PHE A 369 -5.13 -5.74 -7.49
N ASN A 370 -4.58 -6.95 -7.72
CA ASN A 370 -3.13 -7.20 -7.92
C ASN A 370 -2.24 -6.66 -6.79
N PHE A 371 -2.76 -6.49 -5.58
CA PHE A 371 -1.95 -6.19 -4.40
C PHE A 371 -2.19 -7.21 -3.28
N PRO A 372 -1.17 -7.56 -2.47
CA PRO A 372 -1.31 -8.58 -1.45
C PRO A 372 -2.16 -8.06 -0.28
N VAL A 373 -3.33 -8.66 -0.08
CA VAL A 373 -4.12 -8.47 1.14
C VAL A 373 -3.69 -9.52 2.16
N PHE A 374 -3.28 -9.07 3.35
CA PHE A 374 -2.80 -9.95 4.40
C PHE A 374 -3.53 -9.71 5.72
N ILE A 375 -3.68 -10.78 6.49
CA ILE A 375 -4.22 -10.70 7.85
C ILE A 375 -3.04 -10.58 8.80
N SER A 376 -2.88 -9.42 9.46
CA SER A 376 -1.80 -9.24 10.43
C SER A 376 -2.02 -10.10 11.68
N ALA A 377 -0.93 -10.50 12.34
CA ALA A 377 -1.00 -11.27 13.60
C ALA A 377 -1.82 -10.52 14.68
N GLY A 378 -1.77 -9.19 14.69
CA GLY A 378 -2.58 -8.35 15.58
C GLY A 378 -4.08 -8.49 15.34
N ILE A 379 -4.53 -8.51 14.07
CA ILE A 379 -5.93 -8.71 13.71
C ILE A 379 -6.39 -10.12 14.09
N LEU A 380 -5.53 -11.12 13.89
CA LEU A 380 -5.84 -12.51 14.26
C LEU A 380 -5.99 -12.69 15.77
N THR A 381 -5.11 -12.10 16.58
CA THR A 381 -5.21 -12.11 18.05
C THR A 381 -6.44 -11.37 18.54
N LEU A 382 -6.80 -10.26 17.89
CA LEU A 382 -8.02 -9.51 18.16
C LEU A 382 -9.26 -10.35 17.84
N ALA A 383 -9.30 -11.06 16.72
CA ALA A 383 -10.38 -11.96 16.34
C ALA A 383 -10.62 -13.04 17.39
N ILE A 384 -9.52 -13.70 17.84
CA ILE A 384 -9.59 -14.75 18.84
C ILE A 384 -10.10 -14.18 20.18
N SER A 385 -9.59 -13.01 20.60
CA SER A 385 -10.04 -12.38 21.84
C SER A 385 -11.52 -12.00 21.81
N LEU A 386 -12.01 -11.50 20.69
CA LEU A 386 -13.43 -11.17 20.50
C LEU A 386 -14.35 -12.41 20.53
N CYS A 387 -13.84 -13.58 20.12
CA CYS A 387 -14.60 -14.84 20.23
C CYS A 387 -14.71 -15.36 21.66
N ILE A 388 -13.85 -14.95 22.58
CA ILE A 388 -13.77 -15.45 23.97
C ILE A 388 -14.51 -14.54 24.94
N ILE A 389 -14.59 -13.23 24.66
CA ILE A 389 -15.30 -12.22 25.47
C ILE A 389 -16.79 -12.29 25.21
#